data_a932aaa380a2bf572a2cdc0767c604ae
#
_entry.id   a932aaa380a2bf572a2cdc0767c604ae
#
_cell.length_a   1.000
_cell.length_b   1.000
_cell.length_c   1.000
_cell.angle_alpha   90.00
_cell.angle_beta   90.00
_cell.angle_gamma   90.00
#
_symmetry.space_group_name_H-M   'P 1'
#
loop_
_entity.id
_entity.type
_entity.pdbx_description
1 polymer ?
#
loop_
_entity_poly.entity_id
_entity_poly.type
_entity_poly.pdbx_seq_one_letter_code
_entity_poly.pdbx_strand_id
1 'polypeptide(L)'
;MRIDALALRNFRNYDALNVTFAPDCNVIVGENAQGKTNLLEAIVYLSSAHSPRTRADRELISFGKNEAKLTAQAFARSRDFLLEVSLAAGKRRKIFINKVPAKKGSDLTDVLGAVYFCPEDLLLIRDGAAARRRFMDDALCQLRARYAQALSDYHRAYEHKTRILRDSEEYPSLLDTLPEFDLRMAQSGAVLIYYRARFCERLGEYARTAHRECSGGREELGVTYQTVSTISDPLAPIETI
;
A
#
# COMPACT_ATOMS: atom_id res chain seq x y z
N MET A 1 -14.14 -11.19 -6.88
CA MET A 1 -13.07 -10.36 -7.46
C MET A 1 -11.96 -11.30 -7.91
N ARG A 2 -11.51 -11.21 -9.17
CA ARG A 2 -10.43 -12.04 -9.73
C ARG A 2 -9.76 -11.33 -10.91
N ILE A 3 -8.56 -11.79 -11.25
CA ILE A 3 -7.88 -11.42 -12.50
C ILE A 3 -8.07 -12.59 -13.47
N ASP A 4 -8.55 -12.29 -14.67
CA ASP A 4 -8.77 -13.29 -15.72
C ASP A 4 -7.55 -13.36 -16.65
N ALA A 5 -6.90 -12.24 -16.92
CA ALA A 5 -5.70 -12.19 -17.77
C ALA A 5 -4.75 -11.06 -17.35
N LEU A 6 -3.46 -11.27 -17.59
CA LEU A 6 -2.39 -10.30 -17.34
C LEU A 6 -1.45 -10.25 -18.54
N ALA A 7 -1.14 -9.05 -18.99
CA ALA A 7 -0.13 -8.79 -20.00
C ALA A 7 0.92 -7.82 -19.44
N LEU A 8 2.18 -8.18 -19.58
CA LEU A 8 3.34 -7.38 -19.17
C LEU A 8 4.20 -7.08 -20.40
N ARG A 9 4.75 -5.88 -20.44
CA ARG A 9 5.76 -5.48 -21.45
C ARG A 9 6.85 -4.68 -20.79
N ASN A 10 8.11 -5.10 -21.00
CA ASN A 10 9.31 -4.50 -20.42
C ASN A 10 9.23 -4.32 -18.89
N PHE A 11 8.66 -5.28 -18.18
CA PHE A 11 8.47 -5.23 -16.73
C PHE A 11 9.44 -6.19 -16.04
N ARG A 12 10.31 -5.68 -15.19
CA ARG A 12 11.36 -6.45 -14.51
C ARG A 12 12.19 -7.27 -15.51
N ASN A 13 12.10 -8.61 -15.43
CA ASN A 13 12.77 -9.53 -16.35
C ASN A 13 11.91 -9.98 -17.54
N TYR A 14 10.69 -9.47 -17.66
CA TYR A 14 9.78 -9.81 -18.76
C TYR A 14 9.87 -8.77 -19.88
N ASP A 15 10.41 -9.16 -21.05
CA ASP A 15 10.25 -8.35 -22.26
C ASP A 15 8.79 -8.33 -22.71
N ALA A 16 8.15 -9.50 -22.74
CA ALA A 16 6.73 -9.66 -22.97
C ALA A 16 6.21 -10.92 -22.27
N LEU A 17 5.05 -10.82 -21.63
CA LEU A 17 4.33 -11.93 -21.04
C LEU A 17 2.85 -11.73 -21.26
N ASN A 18 2.14 -12.81 -21.65
CA ASN A 18 0.69 -12.89 -21.63
C ASN A 18 0.30 -14.16 -20.87
N VAL A 19 -0.54 -14.04 -19.86
CA VAL A 19 -1.02 -15.15 -19.06
C VAL A 19 -2.50 -15.01 -18.75
N THR A 20 -3.22 -16.11 -18.78
CA THR A 20 -4.61 -16.23 -18.33
C THR A 20 -4.65 -17.02 -17.03
N PHE A 21 -5.56 -16.68 -16.15
CA PHE A 21 -5.70 -17.30 -14.84
C PHE A 21 -6.99 -18.09 -14.74
N ALA A 22 -6.94 -19.21 -14.02
CA ALA A 22 -8.12 -19.91 -13.56
C ALA A 22 -8.85 -19.08 -12.47
N PRO A 23 -10.18 -19.23 -12.32
CA PRO A 23 -10.95 -18.44 -11.37
C PRO A 23 -10.53 -18.60 -9.91
N ASP A 24 -10.07 -19.78 -9.53
CA ASP A 24 -9.86 -20.15 -8.12
C ASP A 24 -8.36 -20.14 -7.75
N CYS A 25 -7.65 -21.22 -8.08
CA CYS A 25 -6.27 -21.42 -7.68
C CYS A 25 -5.35 -21.49 -8.91
N ASN A 26 -4.25 -20.75 -8.86
CA ASN A 26 -3.21 -20.76 -9.88
C ASN A 26 -1.87 -21.08 -9.23
N VAL A 27 -1.18 -22.09 -9.73
CA VAL A 27 0.15 -22.47 -9.24
C VAL A 27 1.20 -22.06 -10.26
N ILE A 28 2.15 -21.21 -9.81
CA ILE A 28 3.25 -20.72 -10.64
C ILE A 28 4.50 -21.50 -10.28
N VAL A 29 4.97 -22.32 -11.22
CA VAL A 29 6.16 -23.18 -11.06
C VAL A 29 7.26 -22.78 -12.01
N GLY A 30 8.50 -23.10 -11.66
CA GLY A 30 9.69 -22.82 -12.47
C GLY A 30 10.94 -22.69 -11.60
N GLU A 31 12.09 -22.62 -12.23
CA GLU A 31 13.37 -22.43 -11.55
C GLU A 31 13.50 -21.09 -10.86
N ASN A 32 14.46 -20.96 -9.96
CA ASN A 32 14.73 -19.69 -9.29
C ASN A 32 15.18 -18.62 -10.29
N ALA A 33 14.92 -17.37 -9.97
CA ALA A 33 15.21 -16.19 -10.80
C ALA A 33 14.44 -16.10 -12.14
N GLN A 34 13.51 -16.99 -12.46
CA GLN A 34 12.72 -16.94 -13.68
C GLN A 34 11.59 -15.89 -13.67
N GLY A 35 11.42 -15.17 -12.59
CA GLY A 35 10.45 -14.06 -12.51
C GLY A 35 9.13 -14.37 -11.82
N LYS A 36 8.94 -15.56 -11.20
CA LYS A 36 7.70 -15.91 -10.49
C LYS A 36 7.24 -14.81 -9.53
N THR A 37 8.16 -14.29 -8.72
CA THR A 37 7.88 -13.17 -7.81
C THR A 37 7.57 -11.87 -8.54
N ASN A 38 8.18 -11.63 -9.71
CA ASN A 38 7.92 -10.45 -10.51
C ASN A 38 6.50 -10.47 -11.12
N LEU A 39 5.98 -11.66 -11.42
CA LEU A 39 4.59 -11.82 -11.84
C LEU A 39 3.61 -11.46 -10.70
N LEU A 40 3.86 -11.95 -9.49
CA LEU A 40 3.07 -11.59 -8.31
C LEU A 40 3.18 -10.09 -8.00
N GLU A 41 4.38 -9.52 -8.10
CA GLU A 41 4.61 -8.08 -7.93
C GLU A 41 3.79 -7.24 -8.93
N ALA A 42 3.66 -7.69 -10.19
CA ALA A 42 2.85 -7.02 -11.20
C ALA A 42 1.36 -7.01 -10.82
N ILE A 43 0.84 -8.12 -10.27
CA ILE A 43 -0.54 -8.23 -9.78
C ILE A 43 -0.79 -7.26 -8.62
N VAL A 44 0.11 -7.25 -7.64
CA VAL A 44 0.03 -6.32 -6.50
C VAL A 44 0.14 -4.88 -6.96
N TYR A 45 1.04 -4.59 -7.91
CA TYR A 45 1.18 -3.25 -8.46
C TYR A 45 -0.10 -2.75 -9.16
N LEU A 46 -0.79 -3.63 -9.91
CA LEU A 46 -2.06 -3.32 -10.56
C LEU A 46 -3.23 -3.14 -9.58
N SER A 47 -3.09 -3.59 -8.33
CA SER A 47 -4.12 -3.39 -7.30
C SER A 47 -3.99 -2.06 -6.54
N SER A 48 -2.79 -1.50 -6.45
CA SER A 48 -2.52 -0.36 -5.55
C SER A 48 -1.63 0.73 -6.15
N ALA A 49 -1.05 0.48 -7.33
CA ALA A 49 0.03 1.27 -7.92
C ALA A 49 1.27 1.41 -6.99
N HIS A 50 1.48 0.42 -6.11
CA HIS A 50 2.65 0.33 -5.25
C HIS A 50 3.28 -1.06 -5.36
N SER A 51 4.61 -1.11 -5.45
CA SER A 51 5.34 -2.36 -5.38
C SER A 51 5.64 -2.71 -3.91
N PRO A 52 5.49 -3.98 -3.51
CA PRO A 52 5.90 -4.43 -2.18
C PRO A 52 7.43 -4.42 -2.00
N ARG A 53 8.19 -4.37 -3.10
CA ARG A 53 9.66 -4.54 -3.12
C ARG A 53 10.44 -3.25 -3.38
N THR A 54 9.83 -2.25 -4.03
CA THR A 54 10.50 -0.99 -4.34
C THR A 54 9.56 0.20 -4.25
N ARG A 55 10.11 1.37 -3.93
CA ARG A 55 9.39 2.65 -3.96
C ARG A 55 9.58 3.39 -5.29
N ALA A 56 10.54 2.97 -6.10
CA ALA A 56 10.90 3.66 -7.34
C ALA A 56 10.32 2.92 -8.55
N ASP A 57 9.34 3.51 -9.23
CA ASP A 57 8.72 2.95 -10.44
C ASP A 57 9.77 2.62 -11.54
N ARG A 58 10.91 3.34 -11.54
CA ARG A 58 12.02 3.09 -12.46
C ARG A 58 12.57 1.66 -12.35
N GLU A 59 12.62 1.10 -11.15
CA GLU A 59 13.13 -0.24 -10.93
C GLU A 59 12.21 -1.35 -11.42
N LEU A 60 10.97 -1.03 -11.73
CA LEU A 60 10.00 -1.95 -12.33
C LEU A 60 10.18 -2.08 -13.84
N ILE A 61 10.85 -1.11 -14.47
CA ILE A 61 11.14 -1.13 -15.91
C ILE A 61 12.32 -2.06 -16.15
N SER A 62 12.21 -2.91 -17.17
CA SER A 62 13.29 -3.82 -17.56
C SER A 62 14.59 -3.08 -17.83
N PHE A 63 15.72 -3.73 -17.50
CA PHE A 63 17.04 -3.16 -17.71
C PHE A 63 17.24 -2.79 -19.18
N GLY A 64 17.79 -1.60 -19.43
CA GLY A 64 18.02 -1.07 -20.78
C GLY A 64 16.76 -0.55 -21.50
N LYS A 65 15.57 -0.62 -20.88
CA LYS A 65 14.34 -0.04 -21.43
C LYS A 65 13.99 1.28 -20.74
N ASN A 66 13.19 2.11 -21.43
CA ASN A 66 12.75 3.41 -20.92
C ASN A 66 11.28 3.42 -20.47
N GLU A 67 10.53 2.37 -20.78
CA GLU A 67 9.12 2.26 -20.46
C GLU A 67 8.71 0.82 -20.18
N ALA A 68 7.67 0.66 -19.35
CA ALA A 68 7.00 -0.62 -19.12
C ALA A 68 5.48 -0.43 -19.17
N LYS A 69 4.77 -1.48 -19.54
CA LYS A 69 3.30 -1.50 -19.52
C LYS A 69 2.81 -2.77 -18.85
N LEU A 70 1.84 -2.57 -17.95
CA LEU A 70 1.09 -3.63 -17.30
C LEU A 70 -0.38 -3.49 -17.69
N THR A 71 -1.01 -4.58 -18.05
CA THR A 71 -2.45 -4.61 -18.40
C THR A 71 -3.08 -5.83 -17.76
N ALA A 72 -4.21 -5.67 -17.08
CA ALA A 72 -4.99 -6.79 -16.55
C ALA A 72 -6.46 -6.69 -16.96
N GLN A 73 -7.04 -7.84 -17.27
CA GLN A 73 -8.48 -8.03 -17.29
C GLN A 73 -8.90 -8.58 -15.94
N ALA A 74 -9.81 -7.88 -15.26
CA ALA A 74 -10.26 -8.23 -13.93
C ALA A 74 -11.79 -8.23 -13.88
N PHE A 75 -12.37 -9.14 -13.09
CA PHE A 75 -13.79 -9.18 -12.79
C PHE A 75 -14.01 -8.76 -11.33
N ALA A 76 -14.76 -7.69 -11.13
CA ALA A 76 -15.09 -7.18 -9.80
C ALA A 76 -16.47 -6.51 -9.83
N ARG A 77 -17.19 -6.49 -8.70
CA ARG A 77 -18.51 -5.83 -8.60
C ARG A 77 -19.46 -6.24 -9.74
N SER A 78 -19.45 -7.53 -10.11
CA SER A 78 -20.29 -8.12 -11.17
C SER A 78 -20.10 -7.54 -12.57
N ARG A 79 -18.89 -7.01 -12.88
CA ARG A 79 -18.54 -6.49 -14.20
C ARG A 79 -17.06 -6.63 -14.52
N ASP A 80 -16.73 -6.53 -15.80
CA ASP A 80 -15.35 -6.59 -16.28
C ASP A 80 -14.68 -5.22 -16.21
N PHE A 81 -13.39 -5.24 -15.90
CA PHE A 81 -12.52 -4.08 -15.89
C PHE A 81 -11.25 -4.36 -16.69
N LEU A 82 -10.82 -3.38 -17.45
CA LEU A 82 -9.50 -3.31 -18.07
C LEU A 82 -8.66 -2.32 -17.26
N LEU A 83 -7.64 -2.83 -16.59
CA LEU A 83 -6.68 -2.03 -15.83
C LEU A 83 -5.40 -1.88 -16.64
N GLU A 84 -4.89 -0.68 -16.82
CA GLU A 84 -3.65 -0.42 -17.55
C GLU A 84 -2.79 0.55 -16.75
N VAL A 85 -1.52 0.19 -16.58
CA VAL A 85 -0.51 1.07 -16.00
C VAL A 85 0.66 1.17 -16.96
N SER A 86 1.06 2.40 -17.28
CA SER A 86 2.24 2.69 -18.09
C SER A 86 3.25 3.44 -17.24
N LEU A 87 4.46 2.91 -17.19
CA LEU A 87 5.62 3.46 -16.51
C LEU A 87 6.60 4.00 -17.56
N ALA A 88 7.20 5.15 -17.29
CA ALA A 88 8.26 5.70 -18.10
C ALA A 88 9.34 6.37 -17.23
N ALA A 89 10.58 6.18 -17.59
CA ALA A 89 11.72 6.71 -16.85
C ALA A 89 11.63 8.24 -16.72
N GLY A 90 11.74 8.76 -15.49
CA GLY A 90 11.68 10.19 -15.21
C GLY A 90 10.31 10.84 -15.39
N LYS A 91 9.25 10.07 -15.63
CA LYS A 91 7.88 10.57 -15.79
C LYS A 91 6.95 9.98 -14.75
N ARG A 92 5.87 10.70 -14.46
CA ARG A 92 4.79 10.18 -13.62
C ARG A 92 4.08 9.05 -14.36
N ARG A 93 3.79 7.95 -13.64
CA ARG A 93 3.00 6.82 -14.16
C ARG A 93 1.64 7.29 -14.68
N LYS A 94 1.15 6.60 -15.71
CA LYS A 94 -0.21 6.79 -16.24
C LYS A 94 -1.04 5.56 -15.93
N ILE A 95 -2.24 5.78 -15.41
CA ILE A 95 -3.18 4.73 -15.00
C ILE A 95 -4.47 4.92 -15.76
N PHE A 96 -5.02 3.84 -16.30
CA PHE A 96 -6.32 3.83 -16.96
C PHE A 96 -7.18 2.69 -16.42
N ILE A 97 -8.45 2.97 -16.22
CA ILE A 97 -9.49 1.99 -15.87
C ILE A 97 -10.55 2.05 -16.96
N ASN A 98 -10.73 0.96 -17.70
CA ASN A 98 -11.62 0.91 -18.88
C ASN A 98 -11.32 2.04 -19.90
N LYS A 99 -10.03 2.28 -20.15
CA LYS A 99 -9.48 3.34 -21.04
C LYS A 99 -9.73 4.78 -20.54
N VAL A 100 -10.32 4.96 -19.36
CA VAL A 100 -10.53 6.28 -18.74
C VAL A 100 -9.32 6.55 -17.83
N PRO A 101 -8.67 7.73 -17.94
CA PRO A 101 -7.55 8.09 -17.08
C PRO A 101 -7.98 8.14 -15.60
N ALA A 102 -7.26 7.42 -14.75
CA ALA A 102 -7.40 7.49 -13.30
C ALA A 102 -6.53 8.62 -12.74
N LYS A 103 -7.05 9.33 -11.75
CA LYS A 103 -6.35 10.49 -11.15
C LYS A 103 -5.31 10.07 -10.12
N LYS A 104 -5.56 8.97 -9.40
CA LYS A 104 -4.74 8.49 -8.29
C LYS A 104 -4.52 6.98 -8.41
N GLY A 105 -3.42 6.49 -7.84
CA GLY A 105 -3.15 5.06 -7.70
C GLY A 105 -4.23 4.34 -6.87
N SER A 106 -4.80 5.02 -5.88
CA SER A 106 -5.90 4.50 -5.08
C SER A 106 -7.17 4.18 -5.86
N ASP A 107 -7.34 4.73 -7.07
CA ASP A 107 -8.52 4.41 -7.90
C ASP A 107 -8.49 2.93 -8.36
N LEU A 108 -7.30 2.31 -8.41
CA LEU A 108 -7.15 0.87 -8.69
C LEU A 108 -7.69 0.02 -7.54
N THR A 109 -7.51 0.45 -6.28
CA THR A 109 -7.96 -0.30 -5.11
C THR A 109 -9.49 -0.39 -5.03
N ASP A 110 -10.19 0.54 -5.66
CA ASP A 110 -11.65 0.49 -5.80
C ASP A 110 -12.12 -0.64 -6.72
N VAL A 111 -11.24 -1.13 -7.59
CA VAL A 111 -11.53 -2.21 -8.54
C VAL A 111 -10.95 -3.55 -8.08
N LEU A 112 -9.66 -3.55 -7.71
CA LEU A 112 -8.92 -4.74 -7.40
C LEU A 112 -8.20 -4.58 -6.04
N GLY A 113 -8.56 -5.38 -5.04
CA GLY A 113 -7.80 -5.53 -3.80
C GLY A 113 -6.91 -6.77 -3.87
N ALA A 114 -5.70 -6.68 -3.36
CA ALA A 114 -4.77 -7.80 -3.29
C ALA A 114 -4.21 -7.96 -1.87
N VAL A 115 -4.10 -9.21 -1.43
CA VAL A 115 -3.32 -9.58 -0.25
C VAL A 115 -2.08 -10.31 -0.76
N TYR A 116 -0.93 -9.77 -0.44
CA TYR A 116 0.36 -10.34 -0.80
C TYR A 116 1.04 -10.85 0.47
N PHE A 117 1.58 -12.06 0.38
CA PHE A 117 2.41 -12.65 1.43
C PHE A 117 3.72 -13.11 0.83
N CYS A 118 4.83 -12.78 1.48
CA CYS A 118 6.16 -13.20 1.11
C CYS A 118 6.96 -13.66 2.35
N PRO A 119 8.07 -14.39 2.18
CA PRO A 119 8.87 -14.86 3.32
C PRO A 119 9.36 -13.73 4.22
N GLU A 120 9.59 -12.54 3.69
CA GLU A 120 10.01 -11.34 4.42
C GLU A 120 8.93 -10.88 5.42
N ASP A 121 7.66 -11.16 5.18
CA ASP A 121 6.57 -10.80 6.09
C ASP A 121 6.65 -11.56 7.42
N LEU A 122 7.35 -12.69 7.47
CA LEU A 122 7.65 -13.41 8.71
C LEU A 122 8.52 -12.56 9.67
N LEU A 123 9.23 -11.58 9.14
CA LEU A 123 10.04 -10.65 9.93
C LEU A 123 9.22 -9.52 10.55
N LEU A 124 7.91 -9.39 10.22
CA LEU A 124 7.05 -8.30 10.69
C LEU A 124 7.08 -8.11 12.22
N ILE A 125 7.18 -9.20 12.97
CA ILE A 125 7.26 -9.16 14.43
C ILE A 125 8.68 -8.77 14.91
N ARG A 126 9.72 -9.22 14.20
CA ARG A 126 11.12 -8.93 14.53
C ARG A 126 11.54 -7.54 14.09
N ASP A 127 11.03 -7.09 12.96
CA ASP A 127 11.25 -5.75 12.44
C ASP A 127 10.56 -4.71 13.33
N GLY A 128 11.14 -3.53 13.40
CA GLY A 128 10.67 -2.47 14.27
C GLY A 128 9.27 -1.94 13.92
N ALA A 129 8.79 -0.99 14.70
CA ALA A 129 7.47 -0.38 14.56
C ALA A 129 7.19 0.21 13.15
N ALA A 130 8.23 0.57 12.38
CA ALA A 130 8.09 1.09 11.02
C ALA A 130 7.53 0.03 10.06
N ALA A 131 7.98 -1.23 10.16
CA ALA A 131 7.46 -2.33 9.35
C ALA A 131 5.99 -2.62 9.67
N ARG A 132 5.65 -2.69 10.96
CA ARG A 132 4.26 -2.89 11.41
C ARG A 132 3.33 -1.75 10.99
N ARG A 133 3.79 -0.49 11.05
CA ARG A 133 2.99 0.63 10.53
C ARG A 133 2.76 0.52 9.03
N ARG A 134 3.80 0.18 8.25
CA ARG A 134 3.68 -0.02 6.80
C ARG A 134 2.65 -1.09 6.47
N PHE A 135 2.71 -2.25 7.14
CA PHE A 135 1.73 -3.33 6.97
C PHE A 135 0.29 -2.84 7.18
N MET A 136 0.05 -2.08 8.27
CA MET A 136 -1.27 -1.50 8.53
C MET A 136 -1.66 -0.47 7.45
N ASP A 137 -0.72 0.38 7.06
CA ASP A 137 -0.96 1.43 6.07
C ASP A 137 -1.31 0.84 4.70
N ASP A 138 -0.60 -0.20 4.26
CA ASP A 138 -0.85 -0.90 3.00
C ASP A 138 -2.24 -1.54 2.99
N ALA A 139 -2.63 -2.21 4.09
CA ALA A 139 -3.96 -2.80 4.23
C ALA A 139 -5.06 -1.72 4.30
N LEU A 140 -4.88 -0.70 5.14
CA LEU A 140 -5.89 0.34 5.35
C LEU A 140 -6.09 1.24 4.12
N CYS A 141 -5.05 1.51 3.35
CA CYS A 141 -5.15 2.25 2.09
C CYS A 141 -6.02 1.53 1.07
N GLN A 142 -5.98 0.18 1.04
CA GLN A 142 -6.87 -0.61 0.18
C GLN A 142 -8.31 -0.65 0.68
N LEU A 143 -8.51 -0.62 2.00
CA LEU A 143 -9.83 -0.77 2.62
C LEU A 143 -10.61 0.54 2.76
N ARG A 144 -9.92 1.67 2.88
CA ARG A 144 -10.50 2.97 3.28
C ARG A 144 -9.87 4.14 2.54
N ALA A 145 -10.58 4.68 1.55
CA ALA A 145 -10.13 5.85 0.80
C ALA A 145 -9.85 7.08 1.71
N ARG A 146 -10.66 7.27 2.79
CA ARG A 146 -10.43 8.32 3.79
C ARG A 146 -9.08 8.16 4.48
N TYR A 147 -8.68 6.92 4.80
CA TYR A 147 -7.37 6.65 5.39
C TYR A 147 -6.23 6.97 4.42
N ALA A 148 -6.33 6.51 3.18
CA ALA A 148 -5.33 6.77 2.14
C ALA A 148 -5.14 8.28 1.89
N GLN A 149 -6.24 9.05 1.90
CA GLN A 149 -6.18 10.50 1.78
C GLN A 149 -5.48 11.12 3.00
N ALA A 150 -5.88 10.75 4.22
CA ALA A 150 -5.29 11.26 5.45
C ALA A 150 -3.78 10.93 5.55
N LEU A 151 -3.37 9.73 5.14
CA LEU A 151 -1.95 9.34 5.11
C LEU A 151 -1.15 10.22 4.15
N SER A 152 -1.69 10.49 2.97
CA SER A 152 -1.07 11.39 1.98
C SER A 152 -0.96 12.82 2.50
N ASP A 153 -2.01 13.34 3.15
CA ASP A 153 -2.03 14.70 3.69
C ASP A 153 -1.07 14.85 4.88
N TYR A 154 -1.01 13.83 5.76
CA TYR A 154 -0.06 13.78 6.85
C TYR A 154 1.40 13.82 6.35
N HIS A 155 1.74 12.98 5.39
CA HIS A 155 3.10 12.94 4.83
C HIS A 155 3.47 14.27 4.17
N ARG A 156 2.56 14.88 3.41
CA ARG A 156 2.79 16.18 2.79
C ARG A 156 3.02 17.29 3.83
N ALA A 157 2.17 17.34 4.86
CA ALA A 157 2.33 18.32 5.94
C ALA A 157 3.64 18.10 6.71
N TYR A 158 4.02 16.86 6.98
CA TYR A 158 5.28 16.49 7.61
C TYR A 158 6.51 16.92 6.79
N GLU A 159 6.50 16.69 5.47
CA GLU A 159 7.59 17.12 4.57
C GLU A 159 7.73 18.64 4.56
N HIS A 160 6.61 19.37 4.49
CA HIS A 160 6.64 20.83 4.55
C HIS A 160 7.17 21.33 5.90
N LYS A 161 6.66 20.78 7.01
CA LYS A 161 7.15 21.13 8.35
C LYS A 161 8.65 20.87 8.50
N THR A 162 9.12 19.71 8.04
CA THR A 162 10.54 19.37 8.09
C THR A 162 11.40 20.34 7.29
N ARG A 163 10.91 20.78 6.11
CA ARG A 163 11.60 21.79 5.30
C ARG A 163 11.63 23.16 6.00
N ILE A 164 10.49 23.62 6.54
CA ILE A 164 10.40 24.86 7.29
C ILE A 164 11.40 24.88 8.44
N LEU A 165 11.42 23.84 9.26
CA LEU A 165 12.33 23.74 10.39
C LEU A 165 13.81 23.77 9.97
N ARG A 166 14.16 23.14 8.85
CA ARG A 166 15.53 23.15 8.32
C ARG A 166 15.91 24.54 7.81
N ASP A 167 15.02 25.18 7.04
CA ASP A 167 15.31 26.43 6.35
C ASP A 167 15.10 27.66 7.28
N SER A 168 14.52 27.46 8.49
CA SER A 168 14.26 28.55 9.46
C SER A 168 15.52 29.13 10.12
N GLU A 169 16.64 28.45 10.07
CA GLU A 169 17.92 29.00 10.53
C GLU A 169 18.34 30.21 9.66
N GLU A 170 18.06 30.16 8.36
CA GLU A 170 18.35 31.25 7.41
C GLU A 170 17.18 32.24 7.27
N TYR A 171 15.92 31.73 7.37
CA TYR A 171 14.68 32.47 7.21
C TYR A 171 13.73 32.31 8.40
N PRO A 172 13.97 32.98 9.55
CA PRO A 172 13.20 32.80 10.79
C PRO A 172 11.68 33.01 10.63
N SER A 173 11.25 33.89 9.72
CA SER A 173 9.81 34.15 9.45
C SER A 173 9.04 32.92 8.95
N LEU A 174 9.72 31.88 8.47
CA LEU A 174 9.06 30.62 8.09
C LEU A 174 8.39 29.94 9.26
N LEU A 175 8.88 30.16 10.49
CA LEU A 175 8.29 29.60 11.72
C LEU A 175 6.85 30.06 11.95
N ASP A 176 6.47 31.23 11.47
CA ASP A 176 5.11 31.76 11.58
C ASP A 176 4.08 30.90 10.84
N THR A 177 4.54 30.08 9.88
CA THR A 177 3.69 29.18 9.11
C THR A 177 3.52 27.80 9.75
N LEU A 178 4.33 27.43 10.76
CA LEU A 178 4.28 26.12 11.41
C LEU A 178 2.91 25.75 11.98
N PRO A 179 2.16 26.65 12.65
CA PRO A 179 0.88 26.31 13.26
C PRO A 179 -0.13 25.74 12.27
N GLU A 180 -0.11 26.19 11.00
CA GLU A 180 -0.99 25.66 9.96
C GLU A 180 -0.66 24.19 9.63
N PHE A 181 0.64 23.87 9.49
CA PHE A 181 1.08 22.51 9.21
C PHE A 181 0.88 21.58 10.42
N ASP A 182 1.05 22.09 11.63
CA ASP A 182 0.78 21.35 12.86
C ASP A 182 -0.70 20.97 12.97
N LEU A 183 -1.60 21.90 12.69
CA LEU A 183 -3.04 21.64 12.67
C LEU A 183 -3.40 20.58 11.61
N ARG A 184 -2.84 20.70 10.40
CA ARG A 184 -3.06 19.70 9.33
C ARG A 184 -2.53 18.31 9.73
N MET A 185 -1.38 18.25 10.38
CA MET A 185 -0.81 17.00 10.89
C MET A 185 -1.68 16.42 12.01
N ALA A 186 -2.18 17.23 12.94
CA ALA A 186 -3.07 16.78 14.00
C ALA A 186 -4.37 16.21 13.42
N GLN A 187 -5.04 16.91 12.52
CA GLN A 187 -6.29 16.48 11.89
C GLN A 187 -6.12 15.16 11.10
N SER A 188 -5.09 15.08 10.26
CA SER A 188 -4.82 13.84 9.51
C SER A 188 -4.31 12.73 10.42
N GLY A 189 -3.50 13.05 11.44
CA GLY A 189 -2.99 12.13 12.44
C GLY A 189 -4.10 11.46 13.25
N ALA A 190 -5.11 12.21 13.67
CA ALA A 190 -6.28 11.68 14.37
C ALA A 190 -7.00 10.60 13.54
N VAL A 191 -7.19 10.85 12.24
CA VAL A 191 -7.75 9.85 11.32
C VAL A 191 -6.88 8.60 11.27
N LEU A 192 -5.55 8.74 11.15
CA LEU A 192 -4.63 7.60 11.09
C LEU A 192 -4.68 6.77 12.38
N ILE A 193 -4.67 7.43 13.54
CA ILE A 193 -4.71 6.78 14.85
C ILE A 193 -6.00 5.98 15.00
N TYR A 194 -7.15 6.58 14.75
CA TYR A 194 -8.45 5.93 14.84
C TYR A 194 -8.54 4.67 13.98
N TYR A 195 -8.18 4.77 12.68
CA TYR A 195 -8.27 3.62 11.78
C TYR A 195 -7.27 2.52 12.13
N ARG A 196 -6.05 2.86 12.57
CA ARG A 196 -5.06 1.88 13.01
C ARG A 196 -5.51 1.15 14.28
N ALA A 197 -6.07 1.88 15.25
CA ALA A 197 -6.61 1.28 16.46
C ALA A 197 -7.74 0.28 16.13
N ARG A 198 -8.70 0.69 15.30
CA ARG A 198 -9.79 -0.19 14.82
C ARG A 198 -9.28 -1.38 14.03
N PHE A 199 -8.27 -1.20 13.23
CA PHE A 199 -7.66 -2.30 12.46
C PHE A 199 -6.98 -3.30 13.38
N CYS A 200 -6.21 -2.84 14.37
CA CYS A 200 -5.55 -3.71 15.35
C CYS A 200 -6.55 -4.49 16.20
N GLU A 201 -7.65 -3.87 16.62
CA GLU A 201 -8.73 -4.53 17.35
C GLU A 201 -9.26 -5.72 16.55
N ARG A 202 -9.69 -5.50 15.29
CA ARG A 202 -10.23 -6.54 14.42
C ARG A 202 -9.18 -7.58 14.00
N LEU A 203 -7.99 -7.13 13.65
CA LEU A 203 -6.89 -8.03 13.31
C LEU A 203 -6.55 -8.96 14.48
N GLY A 204 -6.55 -8.40 15.70
CA GLY A 204 -6.29 -9.17 16.93
C GLY A 204 -7.25 -10.33 17.15
N GLU A 205 -8.53 -10.16 16.80
CA GLU A 205 -9.53 -11.23 16.88
C GLU A 205 -9.21 -12.39 15.93
N TYR A 206 -8.95 -12.09 14.64
CA TYR A 206 -8.60 -13.09 13.64
C TYR A 206 -7.22 -13.73 13.92
N ALA A 207 -6.24 -12.93 14.26
CA ALA A 207 -4.89 -13.40 14.54
C ALA A 207 -4.84 -14.32 15.75
N ARG A 208 -5.60 -14.04 16.80
CA ARG A 208 -5.72 -14.91 17.99
C ARG A 208 -6.29 -16.27 17.62
N THR A 209 -7.34 -16.31 16.80
CA THR A 209 -7.96 -17.57 16.35
C THR A 209 -6.97 -18.38 15.53
N ALA A 210 -6.36 -17.80 14.50
CA ALA A 210 -5.38 -18.47 13.65
C ALA A 210 -4.16 -18.95 14.46
N HIS A 211 -3.66 -18.12 15.38
CA HIS A 211 -2.52 -18.47 16.22
C HIS A 211 -2.83 -19.64 17.16
N ARG A 212 -4.03 -19.67 17.75
CA ARG A 212 -4.49 -20.78 18.59
C ARG A 212 -4.52 -22.09 17.80
N GLU A 213 -5.01 -22.06 16.56
CA GLU A 213 -5.02 -23.23 15.68
C GLU A 213 -3.60 -23.70 15.36
N CYS A 214 -2.71 -22.80 14.96
CA CYS A 214 -1.32 -23.13 14.63
C CYS A 214 -0.51 -23.63 15.83
N SER A 215 -0.74 -23.08 17.03
CA SER A 215 -0.02 -23.46 18.24
C SER A 215 -0.61 -24.71 18.94
N GLY A 216 -1.74 -25.24 18.45
CA GLY A 216 -2.50 -26.28 19.14
C GLY A 216 -3.04 -25.83 20.48
N GLY A 217 -3.37 -24.55 20.63
CA GLY A 217 -3.91 -23.94 21.86
C GLY A 217 -2.89 -23.72 22.98
N ARG A 218 -1.59 -23.86 22.71
CA ARG A 218 -0.51 -23.73 23.71
C ARG A 218 -0.11 -22.29 24.01
N GLU A 219 -0.45 -21.37 23.12
CA GLU A 219 -0.04 -19.97 23.21
C GLU A 219 -1.23 -19.04 22.96
N GLU A 220 -1.24 -17.90 23.63
CA GLU A 220 -2.20 -16.82 23.39
C GLU A 220 -1.50 -15.64 22.70
N LEU A 221 -2.08 -15.15 21.61
CA LEU A 221 -1.62 -13.96 20.91
C LEU A 221 -2.49 -12.75 21.30
N GLY A 222 -1.86 -11.69 21.80
CA GLY A 222 -2.46 -10.38 22.00
C GLY A 222 -1.95 -9.38 20.97
N VAL A 223 -2.85 -8.56 20.43
CA VAL A 223 -2.51 -7.42 19.56
C VAL A 223 -3.09 -6.17 20.19
N THR A 224 -2.23 -5.21 20.50
CA THR A 224 -2.63 -3.91 21.06
C THR A 224 -2.02 -2.78 20.23
N TYR A 225 -2.78 -1.70 20.07
CA TYR A 225 -2.31 -0.49 19.43
C TYR A 225 -1.84 0.52 20.46
N GLN A 226 -0.59 0.94 20.35
CA GLN A 226 -0.03 2.02 21.16
C GLN A 226 0.24 3.23 20.28
N THR A 227 -0.27 4.38 20.69
CA THR A 227 -0.05 5.68 20.02
C THR A 227 0.74 6.62 20.94
N VAL A 228 0.75 7.92 20.62
CA VAL A 228 1.41 8.94 21.45
C VAL A 228 0.75 9.05 22.82
N SER A 229 1.54 9.33 23.84
CA SER A 229 1.09 9.33 25.25
C SER A 229 0.03 10.37 25.58
N THR A 230 -0.15 11.37 24.73
CA THR A 230 -1.17 12.43 24.90
C THR A 230 -2.58 11.96 24.54
N ILE A 231 -2.74 10.82 23.88
CA ILE A 231 -4.02 10.26 23.47
C ILE A 231 -4.34 9.08 24.37
N SER A 232 -5.34 9.25 25.24
CA SER A 232 -5.77 8.23 26.20
C SER A 232 -6.67 7.18 25.55
N ASP A 233 -7.54 7.57 24.60
CA ASP A 233 -8.45 6.68 23.89
C ASP A 233 -8.32 6.85 22.38
N PRO A 234 -7.57 5.95 21.68
CA PRO A 234 -7.41 6.00 20.23
C PRO A 234 -8.67 5.53 19.46
N LEU A 235 -9.69 5.05 20.13
CA LEU A 235 -10.99 4.64 19.56
C LEU A 235 -12.08 5.70 19.75
N ALA A 236 -11.79 6.78 20.43
CA ALA A 236 -12.68 7.93 20.59
C ALA A 236 -13.09 8.52 19.21
N PRO A 237 -14.15 9.35 19.15
CA PRO A 237 -14.48 10.08 17.93
C PRO A 237 -13.27 10.85 17.38
N ILE A 238 -13.08 10.83 16.07
CA ILE A 238 -11.89 11.42 15.40
C ILE A 238 -11.69 12.89 15.80
N GLU A 239 -12.78 13.60 16.01
CA GLU A 239 -12.80 15.02 16.39
C GLU A 239 -12.24 15.27 17.80
N THR A 240 -12.13 14.22 18.62
CA THR A 240 -11.63 14.29 20.00
C THR A 240 -10.22 13.71 20.15
N ILE A 241 -9.73 13.02 19.15
CA ILE A 241 -8.35 12.53 19.05
C ILE A 241 -7.43 13.67 18.59
#